data_7cec82ca9f6d9c4990507a8250b5bee3
#
_entry.id   7cec82ca9f6d9c4990507a8250b5bee3
#
_cell.length_a   1.000
_cell.length_b   1.000
_cell.length_c   1.000
_cell.angle_alpha   90.00
_cell.angle_beta   90.00
_cell.angle_gamma   90.00
#
_symmetry.space_group_name_H-M   'P 1'
#
loop_
_entity.id
_entity.type
_entity.pdbx_description
1 polymer ?
#
loop_
_entity_poly.entity_id
_entity_poly.type
_entity_poly.pdbx_seq_one_letter_code
_entity_poly.pdbx_strand_id
1 'polypeptide(L)'
;GYQLQFGSRSILTPGDEPDALVAMNPAALKSNISDLPEGGMLVVNVDSFKKMNLKKAGYESNPLEDEEFRKKYQLIELDLTTLTKEALSESPLKPSDKARCKNFFALGFMCYVYGRPLDPTLKFFDQKWGKRLPEVAEANSTALKAGHNLGDTMETARNRYQLAKAVVQPGVYRKISGNEALVYGLVAGAQSANRELLYS
;
A
#
# COMPACT_ATOMS: atom_id res chain seq x y z
N GLY A 1 -5.35 -7.79 -2.84
CA GLY A 1 -4.20 -7.14 -2.19
C GLY A 1 -3.38 -6.34 -3.18
N TYR A 2 -2.51 -5.52 -2.67
CA TYR A 2 -1.52 -4.76 -3.44
C TYR A 2 -0.19 -4.85 -2.68
N GLN A 3 0.87 -5.24 -3.37
CA GLN A 3 2.21 -5.36 -2.80
C GLN A 3 3.13 -4.37 -3.50
N LEU A 4 3.96 -3.68 -2.73
CA LEU A 4 4.95 -2.73 -3.19
C LEU A 4 6.28 -3.04 -2.51
N GLN A 5 7.32 -3.18 -3.29
CA GLN A 5 8.70 -3.26 -2.80
C GLN A 5 9.45 -2.00 -3.20
N PHE A 6 10.18 -1.43 -2.27
CA PHE A 6 11.08 -0.30 -2.51
C PHE A 6 12.27 -0.40 -1.55
N GLY A 7 13.43 0.12 -1.97
CA GLY A 7 14.66 0.02 -1.20
C GLY A 7 15.77 0.88 -1.79
N SER A 8 16.93 0.86 -1.13
CA SER A 8 18.13 1.61 -1.54
C SER A 8 18.95 0.91 -2.62
N ARG A 9 18.50 -0.22 -3.14
CA ARG A 9 19.14 -0.99 -4.20
C ARG A 9 18.20 -1.22 -5.38
N SER A 10 18.73 -1.66 -6.50
CA SER A 10 17.91 -2.07 -7.65
C SER A 10 17.03 -3.26 -7.25
N ILE A 11 15.73 -3.16 -7.54
CA ILE A 11 14.71 -4.16 -7.24
C ILE A 11 14.24 -4.74 -8.55
N LEU A 12 14.38 -6.06 -8.69
CA LEU A 12 14.04 -6.81 -9.90
C LEU A 12 12.81 -7.69 -9.72
N THR A 13 12.43 -7.98 -8.46
CA THR A 13 11.30 -8.84 -8.11
C THR A 13 10.40 -8.15 -7.07
N PRO A 14 9.12 -8.57 -6.94
CA PRO A 14 8.23 -8.02 -5.91
C PRO A 14 8.67 -8.29 -4.47
N GLY A 15 9.56 -9.27 -4.23
CA GLY A 15 9.90 -9.79 -2.91
C GLY A 15 8.92 -10.87 -2.45
N ASP A 16 9.37 -11.71 -1.52
CA ASP A 16 8.59 -12.83 -1.01
C ASP A 16 7.90 -12.49 0.31
N GLU A 17 8.66 -11.95 1.28
CA GLU A 17 8.16 -11.60 2.61
C GLU A 17 8.07 -10.07 2.77
N PRO A 18 6.91 -9.53 3.17
CA PRO A 18 6.77 -8.09 3.41
C PRO A 18 7.30 -7.71 4.81
N ASP A 19 7.93 -6.54 4.92
CA ASP A 19 8.31 -5.94 6.21
C ASP A 19 7.10 -5.33 6.94
N ALA A 20 6.05 -5.01 6.20
CA ALA A 20 4.84 -4.41 6.73
C ALA A 20 3.58 -4.88 6.01
N LEU A 21 2.52 -5.12 6.77
CA LEU A 21 1.18 -5.43 6.30
C LEU A 21 0.19 -4.35 6.76
N VAL A 22 -0.58 -3.81 5.83
CA VAL A 22 -1.70 -2.91 6.15
C VAL A 22 -3.01 -3.68 5.93
N ALA A 23 -3.65 -4.11 7.00
CA ALA A 23 -4.89 -4.87 6.96
C ALA A 23 -6.11 -3.96 7.15
N MET A 24 -6.80 -3.66 6.05
CA MET A 24 -7.96 -2.76 6.03
C MET A 24 -9.23 -3.38 6.62
N ASN A 25 -9.26 -4.70 6.83
CA ASN A 25 -10.38 -5.45 7.40
C ASN A 25 -9.92 -6.87 7.82
N PRO A 26 -10.73 -7.62 8.60
CA PRO A 26 -10.37 -8.96 9.07
C PRO A 26 -10.06 -9.97 7.96
N ALA A 27 -10.76 -9.91 6.83
CA ALA A 27 -10.52 -10.84 5.72
C ALA A 27 -9.13 -10.57 5.09
N ALA A 28 -8.73 -9.30 4.94
CA ALA A 28 -7.40 -8.94 4.47
C ALA A 28 -6.31 -9.40 5.45
N LEU A 29 -6.55 -9.28 6.76
CA LEU A 29 -5.65 -9.81 7.77
C LEU A 29 -5.49 -11.32 7.60
N LYS A 30 -6.58 -12.07 7.59
CA LYS A 30 -6.57 -13.53 7.53
C LYS A 30 -5.85 -14.07 6.29
N SER A 31 -6.03 -13.39 5.16
CA SER A 31 -5.46 -13.85 3.88
C SER A 31 -3.98 -13.54 3.70
N ASN A 32 -3.40 -12.64 4.49
CA ASN A 32 -2.03 -12.16 4.24
C ASN A 32 -1.14 -12.20 5.48
N ILE A 33 -1.66 -12.53 6.66
CA ILE A 33 -0.85 -12.51 7.88
C ILE A 33 0.23 -13.58 7.89
N SER A 34 0.02 -14.69 7.19
CA SER A 34 1.01 -15.76 7.04
C SER A 34 2.27 -15.31 6.30
N ASP A 35 2.19 -14.26 5.50
CA ASP A 35 3.30 -13.76 4.71
C ASP A 35 4.15 -12.76 5.50
N LEU A 36 3.61 -12.20 6.60
CA LEU A 36 4.31 -11.25 7.46
C LEU A 36 5.14 -12.01 8.51
N PRO A 37 6.47 -11.90 8.49
CA PRO A 37 7.31 -12.53 9.50
C PRO A 37 7.06 -11.97 10.91
N GLU A 38 7.37 -12.77 11.92
CA GLU A 38 7.32 -12.33 13.32
C GLU A 38 8.23 -11.11 13.54
N GLY A 39 7.76 -10.11 14.27
CA GLY A 39 8.43 -8.82 14.43
C GLY A 39 8.12 -7.81 13.32
N GLY A 40 7.45 -8.23 12.24
CA GLY A 40 7.02 -7.33 11.18
C GLY A 40 5.98 -6.31 11.63
N MET A 41 5.85 -5.21 10.91
CA MET A 41 4.89 -4.16 11.21
C MET A 41 3.48 -4.55 10.72
N LEU A 42 2.51 -4.55 11.61
CA LEU A 42 1.11 -4.80 11.30
C LEU A 42 0.26 -3.57 11.59
N VAL A 43 -0.19 -2.88 10.54
CA VAL A 43 -1.12 -1.76 10.65
C VAL A 43 -2.55 -2.27 10.39
N VAL A 44 -3.47 -2.04 11.30
CA VAL A 44 -4.85 -2.51 11.16
C VAL A 44 -5.87 -1.38 11.26
N ASN A 45 -6.90 -1.43 10.42
CA ASN A 45 -8.05 -0.54 10.52
C ASN A 45 -9.08 -1.13 11.50
N VAL A 46 -8.99 -0.75 12.76
CA VAL A 46 -9.83 -1.31 13.85
C VAL A 46 -11.33 -1.03 13.66
N ASP A 47 -11.71 0.04 12.99
CA ASP A 47 -13.12 0.32 12.62
C ASP A 47 -13.81 -0.84 11.90
N SER A 48 -13.03 -1.66 11.21
CA SER A 48 -13.53 -2.80 10.42
C SER A 48 -13.57 -4.12 11.21
N PHE A 49 -12.97 -4.18 12.42
CA PHE A 49 -12.89 -5.42 13.23
C PHE A 49 -14.13 -5.62 14.10
N LYS A 50 -15.30 -5.41 13.52
CA LYS A 50 -16.61 -5.63 14.16
C LYS A 50 -17.01 -7.09 14.07
N LYS A 51 -17.77 -7.58 15.05
CA LYS A 51 -18.22 -8.98 15.19
C LYS A 51 -18.75 -9.58 13.87
N MET A 52 -19.53 -8.82 13.10
CA MET A 52 -20.07 -9.29 11.82
C MET A 52 -18.97 -9.52 10.77
N ASN A 53 -17.98 -8.63 10.69
CA ASN A 53 -16.88 -8.73 9.73
C ASN A 53 -15.88 -9.83 10.12
N LEU A 54 -15.63 -10.00 11.41
CA LEU A 54 -14.85 -11.11 11.97
C LEU A 54 -15.46 -12.44 11.58
N LYS A 55 -16.78 -12.62 11.84
CA LYS A 55 -17.51 -13.83 11.47
C LYS A 55 -17.46 -14.09 9.96
N LYS A 56 -17.66 -13.07 9.11
CA LYS A 56 -17.54 -13.20 7.65
C LYS A 56 -16.15 -13.64 7.19
N ALA A 57 -15.11 -13.20 7.90
CA ALA A 57 -13.73 -13.61 7.65
C ALA A 57 -13.39 -14.99 8.25
N GLY A 58 -14.34 -15.63 8.99
CA GLY A 58 -14.15 -16.93 9.61
C GLY A 58 -13.24 -16.89 10.84
N TYR A 59 -13.27 -15.78 11.59
CA TYR A 59 -12.70 -15.69 12.93
C TYR A 59 -13.77 -16.03 13.97
N GLU A 60 -13.40 -16.82 14.96
CA GLU A 60 -14.25 -17.14 16.12
C GLU A 60 -14.20 -16.03 17.17
N SER A 61 -13.01 -15.43 17.35
CA SER A 61 -12.75 -14.31 18.24
C SER A 61 -11.94 -13.23 17.51
N ASN A 62 -11.85 -12.05 18.10
CA ASN A 62 -11.04 -10.98 17.53
C ASN A 62 -9.54 -11.25 17.77
N PRO A 63 -8.72 -11.47 16.73
CA PRO A 63 -7.29 -11.74 16.91
C PRO A 63 -6.53 -10.54 17.52
N LEU A 64 -7.08 -9.33 17.42
CA LEU A 64 -6.46 -8.15 18.03
C LEU A 64 -6.59 -8.13 19.56
N GLU A 65 -7.44 -8.96 20.15
CA GLU A 65 -7.62 -9.14 21.60
C GLU A 65 -6.75 -10.28 22.15
N ASP A 66 -6.11 -11.06 21.28
CA ASP A 66 -5.23 -12.15 21.68
C ASP A 66 -3.81 -11.61 21.96
N GLU A 67 -3.36 -11.73 23.21
CA GLU A 67 -2.04 -11.27 23.64
C GLU A 67 -0.89 -11.97 22.91
N GLU A 68 -1.02 -13.28 22.63
CA GLU A 68 0.02 -14.01 21.91
C GLU A 68 0.14 -13.55 20.45
N PHE A 69 -0.98 -13.25 19.81
CA PHE A 69 -0.98 -12.63 18.50
C PHE A 69 -0.35 -11.24 18.51
N ARG A 70 -0.69 -10.41 19.50
CA ARG A 70 -0.16 -9.04 19.64
C ARG A 70 1.36 -9.01 19.85
N LYS A 71 1.91 -9.96 20.59
CA LYS A 71 3.36 -10.07 20.85
C LYS A 71 4.17 -10.43 19.60
N LYS A 72 3.55 -11.08 18.63
CA LYS A 72 4.24 -11.53 17.40
C LYS A 72 4.59 -10.40 16.45
N TYR A 73 3.86 -9.27 16.50
CA TYR A 73 3.97 -8.20 15.50
C TYR A 73 4.12 -6.83 16.16
N GLN A 74 4.72 -5.89 15.42
CA GLN A 74 4.66 -4.48 15.78
C GLN A 74 3.28 -3.95 15.40
N LEU A 75 2.28 -4.16 16.28
CA LEU A 75 0.89 -3.86 15.99
C LEU A 75 0.60 -2.36 16.14
N ILE A 76 0.07 -1.77 15.09
CA ILE A 76 -0.41 -0.38 15.04
C ILE A 76 -1.89 -0.40 14.71
N GLU A 77 -2.71 -0.01 15.69
CA GLU A 77 -4.16 0.02 15.60
C GLU A 77 -4.62 1.44 15.25
N LEU A 78 -5.33 1.60 14.13
CA LEU A 78 -5.80 2.89 13.64
C LEU A 78 -7.29 2.84 13.31
N ASP A 79 -8.05 3.85 13.74
CA ASP A 79 -9.45 4.08 13.33
C ASP A 79 -9.51 4.73 11.93
N LEU A 80 -8.90 4.06 10.93
CA LEU A 80 -8.67 4.64 9.60
C LEU A 80 -9.94 5.18 8.93
N THR A 81 -11.08 4.53 9.13
CA THR A 81 -12.34 4.97 8.52
C THR A 81 -12.88 6.21 9.22
N THR A 82 -12.80 6.26 10.52
CA THR A 82 -13.24 7.40 11.36
C THR A 82 -12.35 8.60 11.11
N LEU A 83 -11.03 8.45 11.25
CA LEU A 83 -10.04 9.49 10.99
C LEU A 83 -10.13 10.07 9.56
N THR A 84 -10.37 9.21 8.56
CA THR A 84 -10.56 9.68 7.19
C THR A 84 -11.83 10.53 7.04
N LYS A 85 -12.92 10.14 7.68
CA LYS A 85 -14.17 10.92 7.65
C LYS A 85 -14.02 12.27 8.33
N GLU A 86 -13.32 12.32 9.44
CA GLU A 86 -13.02 13.55 10.18
C GLU A 86 -12.15 14.49 9.33
N ALA A 87 -11.07 13.98 8.75
CA ALA A 87 -10.21 14.75 7.85
C ALA A 87 -10.94 15.30 6.61
N LEU A 88 -12.03 14.64 6.22
CA LEU A 88 -12.86 15.02 5.06
C LEU A 88 -14.21 15.62 5.49
N SER A 89 -14.37 16.12 6.72
CA SER A 89 -15.61 16.71 7.20
C SER A 89 -16.16 17.79 6.24
N GLU A 90 -15.29 18.70 5.82
CA GLU A 90 -15.62 19.82 4.92
C GLU A 90 -15.67 19.45 3.43
N SER A 91 -15.29 18.22 3.06
CA SER A 91 -15.32 17.80 1.66
C SER A 91 -16.77 17.67 1.15
N PRO A 92 -17.09 18.13 -0.09
CA PRO A 92 -18.43 18.01 -0.67
C PRO A 92 -18.77 16.57 -1.09
N LEU A 93 -17.83 15.64 -1.02
CA LEU A 93 -18.07 14.25 -1.42
C LEU A 93 -19.12 13.55 -0.57
N LYS A 94 -19.83 12.61 -1.18
CA LYS A 94 -20.79 11.74 -0.47
C LYS A 94 -20.06 10.88 0.56
N PRO A 95 -20.72 10.46 1.65
CA PRO A 95 -20.11 9.64 2.70
C PRO A 95 -19.46 8.35 2.19
N SER A 96 -20.04 7.72 1.18
CA SER A 96 -19.47 6.51 0.54
C SER A 96 -18.13 6.78 -0.16
N ASP A 97 -18.00 7.95 -0.78
CA ASP A 97 -16.79 8.32 -1.52
C ASP A 97 -15.71 8.82 -0.56
N LYS A 98 -16.09 9.56 0.49
CA LYS A 98 -15.17 9.87 1.61
C LYS A 98 -14.56 8.61 2.21
N ALA A 99 -15.39 7.57 2.43
CA ALA A 99 -14.92 6.30 2.99
C ALA A 99 -13.92 5.55 2.10
N ARG A 100 -13.91 5.79 0.79
CA ARG A 100 -12.93 5.22 -0.15
C ARG A 100 -11.54 5.85 -0.02
N CYS A 101 -11.47 7.10 0.42
CA CYS A 101 -10.22 7.83 0.60
C CYS A 101 -9.34 7.27 1.71
N LYS A 102 -9.87 6.38 2.59
CA LYS A 102 -9.10 5.76 3.68
C LYS A 102 -7.86 4.99 3.22
N ASN A 103 -7.86 4.49 1.97
CA ASN A 103 -6.68 3.82 1.42
C ASN A 103 -5.53 4.81 1.24
N PHE A 104 -5.82 6.04 0.87
CA PHE A 104 -4.81 7.09 0.74
C PHE A 104 -4.42 7.68 2.10
N PHE A 105 -5.32 7.67 3.07
CA PHE A 105 -4.97 7.97 4.46
C PHE A 105 -3.93 6.96 4.98
N ALA A 106 -4.19 5.66 4.82
CA ALA A 106 -3.24 4.62 5.18
C ALA A 106 -1.91 4.75 4.41
N LEU A 107 -1.96 5.07 3.11
CA LEU A 107 -0.77 5.33 2.32
C LEU A 107 0.03 6.52 2.85
N GLY A 108 -0.63 7.60 3.25
CA GLY A 108 0.01 8.77 3.86
C GLY A 108 0.74 8.40 5.15
N PHE A 109 0.10 7.63 6.02
CA PHE A 109 0.73 7.10 7.23
C PHE A 109 1.99 6.27 6.91
N MET A 110 1.89 5.34 5.96
CA MET A 110 3.05 4.54 5.53
C MET A 110 4.15 5.39 4.88
N CYS A 111 3.78 6.46 4.15
CA CYS A 111 4.77 7.41 3.63
C CYS A 111 5.54 8.09 4.76
N TYR A 112 4.90 8.45 5.86
CA TYR A 112 5.58 8.97 7.04
C TYR A 112 6.55 7.94 7.63
N VAL A 113 6.06 6.73 7.91
CA VAL A 113 6.84 5.64 8.52
C VAL A 113 8.13 5.35 7.72
N TYR A 114 8.03 5.33 6.40
CA TYR A 114 9.16 5.03 5.50
C TYR A 114 9.88 6.27 4.95
N GLY A 115 9.60 7.46 5.46
CA GLY A 115 10.25 8.71 5.02
C GLY A 115 10.05 9.00 3.54
N ARG A 116 8.90 8.62 2.96
CA ARG A 116 8.61 8.80 1.52
C ARG A 116 7.93 10.15 1.25
N PRO A 117 8.36 10.86 0.20
CA PRO A 117 7.74 12.14 -0.16
C PRO A 117 6.30 11.92 -0.70
N LEU A 118 5.40 12.86 -0.39
CA LEU A 118 4.02 12.82 -0.87
C LEU A 118 3.86 13.33 -2.30
N ASP A 119 4.79 14.18 -2.78
CA ASP A 119 4.68 14.88 -4.07
C ASP A 119 4.37 13.97 -5.27
N PRO A 120 4.99 12.80 -5.44
CA PRO A 120 4.68 11.92 -6.57
C PRO A 120 3.22 11.47 -6.56
N THR A 121 2.67 11.17 -5.36
CA THR A 121 1.28 10.74 -5.20
C THR A 121 0.32 11.90 -5.42
N LEU A 122 0.63 13.09 -4.93
CA LEU A 122 -0.17 14.29 -5.15
C LEU A 122 -0.23 14.66 -6.63
N LYS A 123 0.90 14.63 -7.34
CA LYS A 123 0.94 14.81 -8.80
C LYS A 123 0.11 13.77 -9.55
N PHE A 124 0.15 12.51 -9.12
CA PHE A 124 -0.67 11.47 -9.70
C PHE A 124 -2.18 11.75 -9.51
N PHE A 125 -2.60 12.25 -8.36
CA PHE A 125 -4.00 12.63 -8.14
C PHE A 125 -4.46 13.74 -9.07
N ASP A 126 -3.63 14.78 -9.23
CA ASP A 126 -3.92 15.88 -10.14
C ASP A 126 -4.01 15.40 -11.60
N GLN A 127 -3.05 14.61 -12.06
CA GLN A 127 -3.05 14.06 -13.42
C GLN A 127 -4.25 13.17 -13.70
N LYS A 128 -4.64 12.33 -12.72
CA LYS A 128 -5.71 11.34 -12.90
C LYS A 128 -7.11 11.93 -12.77
N TRP A 129 -7.29 12.79 -11.80
CA TRP A 129 -8.63 13.29 -11.43
C TRP A 129 -8.76 14.80 -11.51
N GLY A 130 -7.69 15.59 -11.47
CA GLY A 130 -7.73 17.04 -11.33
C GLY A 130 -8.62 17.73 -12.34
N LYS A 131 -8.62 17.29 -13.60
CA LYS A 131 -9.47 17.86 -14.65
C LYS A 131 -10.92 17.34 -14.66
N ARG A 132 -11.15 16.07 -14.29
CA ARG A 132 -12.45 15.41 -14.44
C ARG A 132 -13.25 15.37 -13.15
N LEU A 133 -12.58 15.22 -12.03
CA LEU A 133 -13.17 15.02 -10.70
C LEU A 133 -12.30 15.75 -9.65
N PRO A 134 -12.19 17.09 -9.72
CA PRO A 134 -11.30 17.86 -8.86
C PRO A 134 -11.56 17.64 -7.37
N GLU A 135 -12.82 17.49 -6.98
CA GLU A 135 -13.23 17.21 -5.60
C GLU A 135 -12.66 15.86 -5.09
N VAL A 136 -12.58 14.87 -5.99
CA VAL A 136 -11.97 13.54 -5.66
C VAL A 136 -10.46 13.67 -5.52
N ALA A 137 -9.82 14.45 -6.39
CA ALA A 137 -8.38 14.71 -6.29
C ALA A 137 -8.03 15.42 -4.99
N GLU A 138 -8.81 16.43 -4.62
CA GLU A 138 -8.65 17.18 -3.38
C GLU A 138 -8.88 16.32 -2.15
N ALA A 139 -9.98 15.56 -2.11
CA ALA A 139 -10.27 14.67 -0.98
C ALA A 139 -9.20 13.60 -0.77
N ASN A 140 -8.70 12.99 -1.84
CA ASN A 140 -7.61 12.03 -1.75
C ASN A 140 -6.30 12.68 -1.28
N SER A 141 -6.02 13.91 -1.72
CA SER A 141 -4.86 14.68 -1.28
C SER A 141 -4.95 15.05 0.20
N THR A 142 -6.13 15.45 0.66
CA THR A 142 -6.40 15.74 2.07
C THR A 142 -6.25 14.49 2.93
N ALA A 143 -6.83 13.37 2.53
CA ALA A 143 -6.70 12.10 3.24
C ALA A 143 -5.22 11.63 3.32
N LEU A 144 -4.47 11.74 2.23
CA LEU A 144 -3.04 11.39 2.18
C LEU A 144 -2.22 12.23 3.17
N LYS A 145 -2.43 13.55 3.16
CA LYS A 145 -1.74 14.48 4.06
C LYS A 145 -2.12 14.24 5.52
N ALA A 146 -3.41 13.99 5.79
CA ALA A 146 -3.90 13.70 7.14
C ALA A 146 -3.26 12.42 7.70
N GLY A 147 -3.17 11.35 6.89
CA GLY A 147 -2.49 10.12 7.30
C GLY A 147 -1.01 10.33 7.59
N HIS A 148 -0.31 11.13 6.77
CA HIS A 148 1.08 11.48 7.02
C HIS A 148 1.26 12.27 8.32
N ASN A 149 0.40 13.26 8.56
CA ASN A 149 0.44 14.06 9.77
C ASN A 149 0.13 13.22 11.03
N LEU A 150 -0.80 12.25 10.92
CA LEU A 150 -1.05 11.31 12.01
C LEU A 150 0.24 10.58 12.42
N GLY A 151 1.02 10.10 11.43
CA GLY A 151 2.31 9.46 11.70
C GLY A 151 3.26 10.35 12.50
N ASP A 152 3.26 11.66 12.22
CA ASP A 152 4.10 12.63 12.93
C ASP A 152 3.70 12.82 14.41
N THR A 153 2.42 12.66 14.71
CA THR A 153 1.88 12.83 16.08
C THR A 153 1.94 11.55 16.92
N MET A 154 2.05 10.38 16.29
CA MET A 154 2.04 9.09 16.99
C MET A 154 3.42 8.69 17.51
N GLU A 155 3.52 8.40 18.80
CA GLU A 155 4.77 7.90 19.40
C GLU A 155 5.22 6.55 18.84
N THR A 156 4.27 5.67 18.51
CA THR A 156 4.52 4.35 17.91
C THR A 156 5.12 4.43 16.50
N ALA A 157 4.95 5.56 15.81
CA ALA A 157 5.51 5.80 14.48
C ALA A 157 6.87 6.55 14.53
N ARG A 158 7.45 6.79 15.70
CA ARG A 158 8.75 7.48 15.86
C ARG A 158 9.92 6.74 15.23
N ASN A 159 9.86 5.42 15.12
CA ASN A 159 10.86 4.62 14.43
C ASN A 159 10.67 4.73 12.91
N ARG A 160 11.14 5.85 12.35
CA ARG A 160 11.09 6.07 10.90
C ARG A 160 12.20 5.29 10.22
N TYR A 161 11.82 4.56 9.18
CA TYR A 161 12.78 3.94 8.29
C TYR A 161 13.33 4.99 7.32
N GLN A 162 14.64 5.14 7.25
CA GLN A 162 15.28 5.99 6.25
C GLN A 162 15.80 5.13 5.10
N LEU A 163 15.19 5.30 3.94
CA LEU A 163 15.59 4.60 2.74
C LEU A 163 16.30 5.58 1.79
N ALA A 164 17.59 5.36 1.59
CA ALA A 164 18.35 6.09 0.60
C ALA A 164 17.81 5.81 -0.82
N LYS A 165 18.03 6.73 -1.74
CA LYS A 165 17.72 6.50 -3.16
C LYS A 165 18.62 5.38 -3.69
N ALA A 166 18.04 4.45 -4.45
CA ALA A 166 18.81 3.46 -5.17
C ALA A 166 19.68 4.16 -6.24
N VAL A 167 20.93 3.73 -6.35
CA VAL A 167 21.82 4.15 -7.43
C VAL A 167 21.48 3.28 -8.64
N VAL A 168 20.75 3.84 -9.58
CA VAL A 168 20.33 3.17 -10.82
C VAL A 168 21.07 3.83 -11.98
N GLN A 169 21.57 3.01 -12.90
CA GLN A 169 22.22 3.52 -14.12
C GLN A 169 21.25 4.45 -14.89
N PRO A 170 21.71 5.60 -15.41
CA PRO A 170 20.85 6.43 -16.25
C PRO A 170 20.31 5.66 -17.44
N GLY A 171 19.01 5.78 -17.71
CA GLY A 171 18.40 5.05 -18.82
C GLY A 171 16.88 5.15 -18.81
N VAL A 172 16.27 4.57 -19.85
CA VAL A 172 14.82 4.40 -19.96
C VAL A 172 14.46 3.00 -19.47
N TYR A 173 13.70 2.94 -18.39
CA TYR A 173 13.27 1.69 -17.79
C TYR A 173 11.80 1.44 -18.09
N ARG A 174 11.47 0.19 -18.38
CA ARG A 174 10.11 -0.28 -18.64
C ARG A 174 9.80 -1.45 -17.72
N LYS A 175 8.66 -1.40 -17.08
CA LYS A 175 8.13 -2.57 -16.38
C LYS A 175 7.57 -3.54 -17.42
N ILE A 176 8.05 -4.78 -17.39
CA ILE A 176 7.55 -5.88 -18.23
C ILE A 176 7.23 -7.09 -17.35
N SER A 177 6.30 -7.92 -17.80
CA SER A 177 6.04 -9.22 -17.19
C SER A 177 7.04 -10.27 -17.68
N GLY A 178 7.16 -11.40 -16.95
CA GLY A 178 7.99 -12.52 -17.41
C GLY A 178 7.58 -13.04 -18.80
N ASN A 179 6.29 -13.10 -19.08
CA ASN A 179 5.78 -13.51 -20.40
C ASN A 179 6.17 -12.53 -21.50
N GLU A 180 6.09 -11.22 -21.25
CA GLU A 180 6.58 -10.22 -22.22
C GLU A 180 8.08 -10.33 -22.45
N ALA A 181 8.86 -10.56 -21.39
CA ALA A 181 10.31 -10.76 -21.50
C ALA A 181 10.64 -12.00 -22.35
N LEU A 182 9.89 -13.09 -22.16
CA LEU A 182 10.03 -14.31 -22.97
C LEU A 182 9.76 -14.04 -24.45
N VAL A 183 8.64 -13.35 -24.75
CA VAL A 183 8.29 -13.01 -26.15
C VAL A 183 9.37 -12.14 -26.78
N TYR A 184 9.84 -11.10 -26.10
CA TYR A 184 10.92 -10.25 -26.62
C TYR A 184 12.21 -11.05 -26.83
N GLY A 185 12.55 -11.97 -25.91
CA GLY A 185 13.72 -12.84 -26.04
C GLY A 185 13.63 -13.77 -27.23
N LEU A 186 12.47 -14.39 -27.48
CA LEU A 186 12.23 -15.26 -28.64
C LEU A 186 12.33 -14.47 -29.95
N VAL A 187 11.73 -13.30 -30.05
CA VAL A 187 11.82 -12.44 -31.25
C VAL A 187 13.26 -12.01 -31.50
N ALA A 188 13.97 -11.53 -30.49
CA ALA A 188 15.37 -11.11 -30.61
C ALA A 188 16.27 -12.29 -30.98
N GLY A 189 16.06 -13.47 -30.41
CA GLY A 189 16.79 -14.69 -30.70
C GLY A 189 16.57 -15.16 -32.17
N ALA A 190 15.32 -15.15 -32.63
CA ALA A 190 14.99 -15.49 -34.00
C ALA A 190 15.63 -14.52 -35.00
N GLN A 191 15.57 -13.23 -34.76
CA GLN A 191 16.23 -12.19 -35.57
C GLN A 191 17.75 -12.38 -35.59
N SER A 192 18.39 -12.61 -34.46
CA SER A 192 19.83 -12.82 -34.36
C SER A 192 20.28 -14.11 -35.10
N ALA A 193 19.44 -15.12 -35.12
CA ALA A 193 19.68 -16.38 -35.81
C ALA A 193 19.28 -16.34 -37.31
N ASN A 194 18.73 -15.21 -37.78
CA ASN A 194 18.14 -15.07 -39.12
C ASN A 194 17.11 -16.19 -39.44
N ARG A 195 16.20 -16.44 -38.50
CA ARG A 195 15.13 -17.44 -38.57
C ARG A 195 13.77 -16.79 -38.41
N GLU A 196 12.77 -17.39 -39.02
CA GLU A 196 11.38 -17.02 -38.80
C GLU A 196 10.90 -17.56 -37.44
N LEU A 197 10.12 -16.75 -36.71
CA LEU A 197 9.44 -17.17 -35.49
C LEU A 197 8.01 -17.58 -35.83
N LEU A 198 7.70 -18.84 -35.67
CA LEU A 198 6.34 -19.37 -35.78
C LEU A 198 5.73 -19.45 -34.36
N TYR A 199 4.49 -19.00 -34.21
CA TYR A 199 3.74 -19.09 -32.97
C TYR A 199 2.31 -19.59 -33.27
N SER A 200 1.72 -20.31 -32.32
CA SER A 200 0.36 -20.83 -32.40
C SER A 200 -0.45 -20.45 -31.17
#